data_d95133be26704a7538fec47dba3c017a
#
_entry.id   d95133be26704a7538fec47dba3c017a
#
_cell.length_a   1.000
_cell.length_b   1.000
_cell.length_c   1.000
_cell.angle_alpha   90.00
_cell.angle_beta   90.00
_cell.angle_gamma   90.00
#
_symmetry.space_group_name_H-M   'P 1'
#
loop_
_entity.id
_entity.type
_entity.pdbx_description
1 polymer ?
#
loop_
_entity_poly.entity_id
_entity_poly.type
_entity_poly.pdbx_seq_one_letter_code
_entity_poly.pdbx_strand_id
1 'polypeptide(L)'
;MKIGIIGAGEIGGTLTRRFAALGHDVSVANSRGPETLAGLASETGAKAVTAHDAARAGELVVVTIPEGKIPNLPKDLFAGVRDDVVVVDTGNYYPQRDGRIGDIEDGMTESRWVANQLGRSVVKAFNTENYKRLLERGRPKGTPGRIALPVAGDDQRAKQVVMRLVDELGFDPVDDGGIDDSWRQQPGTPVYDVDRDAAGLRRALTEASPERQPEWRATVNRPLNSARPA
;
A
#
# COMPACT_ATOMS: atom_id res chain seq x y z
N MET A 1 10.14 -7.77 13.72
CA MET A 1 10.87 -6.85 12.81
C MET A 1 10.74 -5.42 13.33
N LYS A 2 11.63 -4.53 12.88
CA LYS A 2 11.48 -3.08 13.05
C LYS A 2 10.86 -2.49 11.80
N ILE A 3 9.68 -1.87 11.94
CA ILE A 3 8.85 -1.40 10.84
C ILE A 3 8.58 0.10 11.01
N GLY A 4 8.95 0.89 9.99
CA GLY A 4 8.56 2.29 9.89
C GLY A 4 7.27 2.44 9.06
N ILE A 5 6.33 3.30 9.48
CA ILE A 5 5.11 3.58 8.74
C ILE A 5 5.03 5.09 8.50
N ILE A 6 5.01 5.50 7.25
CA ILE A 6 4.89 6.90 6.82
C ILE A 6 3.48 7.11 6.27
N GLY A 7 2.64 7.74 7.07
CA GLY A 7 1.22 7.92 6.87
C GLY A 7 0.41 7.16 7.92
N ALA A 8 -0.38 7.86 8.71
CA ALA A 8 -1.22 7.30 9.78
C ALA A 8 -2.71 7.49 9.47
N GLY A 9 -3.08 7.37 8.20
CA GLY A 9 -4.47 7.34 7.75
C GLY A 9 -5.13 5.99 8.03
N GLU A 10 -6.21 5.69 7.32
CA GLU A 10 -6.98 4.44 7.52
C GLU A 10 -6.11 3.18 7.37
N ILE A 11 -5.35 3.06 6.26
CA ILE A 11 -4.48 1.91 6.03
C ILE A 11 -3.29 1.92 6.99
N GLY A 12 -2.57 3.04 7.11
CA GLY A 12 -1.37 3.10 7.96
C GLY A 12 -1.69 2.92 9.44
N GLY A 13 -2.78 3.50 9.93
CA GLY A 13 -3.25 3.26 11.30
C GLY A 13 -3.65 1.80 11.54
N THR A 14 -4.28 1.17 10.56
CA THR A 14 -4.62 -0.26 10.62
C THR A 14 -3.36 -1.13 10.62
N LEU A 15 -2.41 -0.89 9.73
CA LEU A 15 -1.14 -1.63 9.71
C LEU A 15 -0.34 -1.43 10.99
N THR A 16 -0.34 -0.20 11.57
CA THR A 16 0.28 0.07 12.86
C THR A 16 -0.30 -0.84 13.95
N ARG A 17 -1.64 -0.91 14.07
CA ARG A 17 -2.34 -1.77 15.05
C ARG A 17 -2.00 -3.24 14.84
N ARG A 18 -2.10 -3.69 13.61
CA ARG A 18 -1.91 -5.10 13.27
C ARG A 18 -0.47 -5.56 13.48
N PHE A 19 0.52 -4.79 13.02
CA PHE A 19 1.93 -5.14 13.22
C PHE A 19 2.35 -5.05 14.68
N ALA A 20 1.90 -4.04 15.43
CA ALA A 20 2.15 -3.95 16.86
C ALA A 20 1.56 -5.15 17.63
N ALA A 21 0.32 -5.55 17.30
CA ALA A 21 -0.33 -6.72 17.89
C ALA A 21 0.38 -8.04 17.59
N LEU A 22 1.12 -8.11 16.48
CA LEU A 22 1.99 -9.25 16.11
C LEU A 22 3.38 -9.18 16.77
N GLY A 23 3.66 -8.17 17.60
CA GLY A 23 4.92 -8.02 18.32
C GLY A 23 6.05 -7.38 17.52
N HIS A 24 5.75 -6.71 16.41
CA HIS A 24 6.74 -5.92 15.69
C HIS A 24 7.03 -4.60 16.41
N ASP A 25 8.28 -4.11 16.34
CA ASP A 25 8.66 -2.76 16.82
C ASP A 25 8.28 -1.74 15.76
N VAL A 26 7.16 -1.03 15.98
CA VAL A 26 6.57 -0.12 14.98
C VAL A 26 6.87 1.32 15.32
N SER A 27 7.37 2.07 14.35
CA SER A 27 7.52 3.52 14.38
C SER A 27 6.58 4.14 13.34
N VAL A 28 5.71 5.06 13.76
CA VAL A 28 4.69 5.66 12.88
C VAL A 28 4.84 7.16 12.79
N ALA A 29 4.70 7.70 11.58
CA ALA A 29 4.80 9.12 11.27
C ALA A 29 3.62 9.63 10.44
N ASN A 30 3.32 10.91 10.57
CA ASN A 30 2.41 11.62 9.69
C ASN A 30 2.96 13.03 9.36
N SER A 31 2.26 13.78 8.52
CA SER A 31 2.67 15.13 8.11
C SER A 31 2.41 16.22 9.17
N ARG A 32 1.69 15.89 10.26
CA ARG A 32 1.29 16.86 11.29
C ARG A 32 2.15 16.84 12.54
N GLY A 33 3.09 15.90 12.61
CA GLY A 33 4.01 15.72 13.72
C GLY A 33 3.63 14.59 14.69
N PRO A 34 4.64 14.06 15.44
CA PRO A 34 4.47 12.90 16.33
C PRO A 34 3.42 13.13 17.42
N GLU A 35 3.27 14.37 17.92
CA GLU A 35 2.33 14.73 18.98
C GLU A 35 0.88 14.43 18.60
N THR A 36 0.55 14.48 17.31
CA THR A 36 -0.80 14.16 16.81
C THR A 36 -1.09 12.67 16.78
N LEU A 37 -0.08 11.84 17.01
CA LEU A 37 -0.15 10.38 17.02
C LEU A 37 -0.14 9.77 18.43
N ALA A 38 -0.18 10.62 19.49
CA ALA A 38 -0.13 10.17 20.89
C ALA A 38 -1.22 9.12 21.21
N GLY A 39 -2.44 9.28 20.68
CA GLY A 39 -3.53 8.32 20.86
C GLY A 39 -3.21 6.96 20.24
N LEU A 40 -2.75 6.92 18.99
CA LEU A 40 -2.37 5.68 18.31
C LEU A 40 -1.16 5.01 18.99
N ALA A 41 -0.18 5.80 19.41
CA ALA A 41 0.99 5.31 20.14
C ALA A 41 0.60 4.68 21.49
N SER A 42 -0.27 5.33 22.25
CA SER A 42 -0.77 4.81 23.54
C SER A 42 -1.61 3.53 23.36
N GLU A 43 -2.42 3.46 22.29
CA GLU A 43 -3.25 2.29 21.99
C GLU A 43 -2.40 1.06 21.61
N THR A 44 -1.33 1.26 20.84
CA THR A 44 -0.61 0.18 20.17
C THR A 44 0.78 -0.13 20.74
N GLY A 45 1.34 0.77 21.51
CA GLY A 45 2.75 0.73 21.90
C GLY A 45 3.72 1.14 20.77
N ALA A 46 3.21 1.56 19.61
CA ALA A 46 4.05 2.08 18.54
C ALA A 46 4.69 3.42 18.92
N LYS A 47 5.85 3.71 18.35
CA LYS A 47 6.57 4.97 18.56
C LYS A 47 6.09 6.02 17.58
N ALA A 48 5.54 7.12 18.06
CA ALA A 48 5.25 8.29 17.23
C ALA A 48 6.56 9.04 16.94
N VAL A 49 6.91 9.17 15.67
CA VAL A 49 8.21 9.71 15.24
C VAL A 49 8.06 10.63 14.03
N THR A 50 9.16 11.25 13.59
CA THR A 50 9.20 12.00 12.32
C THR A 50 9.24 11.03 11.12
N ALA A 51 8.95 11.54 9.91
CA ALA A 51 9.05 10.73 8.69
C ALA A 51 10.48 10.19 8.46
N HIS A 52 11.51 11.00 8.75
CA HIS A 52 12.90 10.57 8.69
C HIS A 52 13.22 9.45 9.68
N ASP A 53 12.73 9.56 10.91
CA ASP A 53 12.96 8.51 11.91
C ASP A 53 12.21 7.22 11.56
N ALA A 54 11.00 7.33 11.00
CA ALA A 54 10.27 6.18 10.50
C ALA A 54 11.01 5.50 9.32
N ALA A 55 11.57 6.28 8.38
CA ALA A 55 12.39 5.74 7.29
C ALA A 55 13.65 5.02 7.77
N ARG A 56 14.20 5.42 8.93
CA ARG A 56 15.39 4.84 9.56
C ARG A 56 15.08 3.80 10.63
N ALA A 57 13.80 3.47 10.86
CA ALA A 57 13.38 2.61 11.96
C ALA A 57 13.96 1.19 11.91
N GLY A 58 14.30 0.69 10.72
CA GLY A 58 14.96 -0.60 10.69
C GLY A 58 14.91 -1.37 9.37
N GLU A 59 14.04 -2.39 9.28
CA GLU A 59 14.13 -3.43 8.24
C GLU A 59 13.13 -3.22 7.10
N LEU A 60 12.02 -2.50 7.38
CA LEU A 60 10.97 -2.28 6.43
C LEU A 60 10.31 -0.92 6.67
N VAL A 61 9.94 -0.23 5.59
CA VAL A 61 9.22 1.05 5.62
C VAL A 61 7.97 0.93 4.76
N VAL A 62 6.81 1.21 5.35
CA VAL A 62 5.53 1.30 4.62
C VAL A 62 5.23 2.76 4.31
N VAL A 63 5.11 3.10 3.05
CA VAL A 63 4.64 4.40 2.58
C VAL A 63 3.15 4.27 2.25
N THR A 64 2.32 4.98 3.02
CA THR A 64 0.86 4.87 2.97
C THR A 64 0.21 6.25 3.04
N ILE A 65 0.53 7.05 2.04
CA ILE A 65 -0.01 8.40 1.84
C ILE A 65 -0.62 8.53 0.44
N PRO A 66 -1.52 9.50 0.20
CA PRO A 66 -2.03 9.77 -1.13
C PRO A 66 -0.92 10.00 -2.16
N GLU A 67 -1.10 9.49 -3.38
CA GLU A 67 -0.10 9.59 -4.46
C GLU A 67 0.32 11.04 -4.71
N GLY A 68 -0.62 11.96 -4.80
CA GLY A 68 -0.33 13.40 -4.98
C GLY A 68 0.45 14.04 -3.84
N LYS A 69 0.69 13.35 -2.72
CA LYS A 69 1.49 13.82 -1.59
C LYS A 69 2.91 13.25 -1.57
N ILE A 70 3.19 12.22 -2.37
CA ILE A 70 4.54 11.62 -2.46
C ILE A 70 5.62 12.67 -2.81
N PRO A 71 5.41 13.60 -3.77
CA PRO A 71 6.41 14.63 -4.07
C PRO A 71 6.71 15.61 -2.94
N ASN A 72 5.82 15.68 -1.93
CA ASN A 72 5.98 16.56 -0.77
C ASN A 72 6.81 15.92 0.36
N LEU A 73 7.16 14.64 0.26
CA LEU A 73 8.08 14.01 1.20
C LEU A 73 9.47 14.67 1.10
N PRO A 74 10.22 14.73 2.21
CA PRO A 74 11.59 15.24 2.19
C PRO A 74 12.42 14.54 1.11
N LYS A 75 13.14 15.30 0.31
CA LYS A 75 13.97 14.73 -0.78
C LYS A 75 15.11 13.85 -0.25
N ASP A 76 15.53 14.08 0.99
CA ASP A 76 16.53 13.31 1.71
C ASP A 76 15.95 12.25 2.64
N LEU A 77 14.65 11.93 2.51
CA LEU A 77 13.93 10.99 3.37
C LEU A 77 14.69 9.67 3.58
N PHE A 78 15.24 9.12 2.52
CA PHE A 78 15.99 7.88 2.52
C PHE A 78 17.52 8.07 2.55
N ALA A 79 18.02 9.31 2.75
CA ALA A 79 19.45 9.54 2.85
C ALA A 79 20.05 8.80 4.05
N GLY A 80 21.08 7.98 3.82
CA GLY A 80 21.71 7.14 4.85
C GLY A 80 20.89 5.92 5.29
N VAL A 81 19.74 5.68 4.70
CA VAL A 81 19.00 4.42 4.88
C VAL A 81 19.66 3.34 4.03
N ARG A 82 19.95 2.18 4.63
CA ARG A 82 20.58 1.06 3.93
C ARG A 82 19.77 0.62 2.71
N ASP A 83 20.45 0.10 1.69
CA ASP A 83 19.80 -0.33 0.44
C ASP A 83 18.96 -1.59 0.60
N ASP A 84 19.23 -2.40 1.62
CA ASP A 84 18.50 -3.62 1.91
C ASP A 84 17.19 -3.40 2.71
N VAL A 85 16.88 -2.17 3.10
CA VAL A 85 15.60 -1.81 3.73
C VAL A 85 14.49 -1.93 2.69
N VAL A 86 13.50 -2.76 2.99
CA VAL A 86 12.35 -2.99 2.13
C VAL A 86 11.41 -1.78 2.19
N VAL A 87 11.02 -1.22 1.05
CA VAL A 87 10.03 -0.16 0.98
C VAL A 87 8.73 -0.72 0.39
N VAL A 88 7.63 -0.57 1.11
CA VAL A 88 6.29 -1.01 0.68
C VAL A 88 5.47 0.22 0.28
N ASP A 89 4.88 0.18 -0.91
CA ASP A 89 3.89 1.14 -1.36
C ASP A 89 2.48 0.54 -1.25
N THR A 90 1.59 1.25 -0.57
CA THR A 90 0.17 0.88 -0.42
C THR A 90 -0.76 1.85 -1.14
N GLY A 91 -0.22 2.77 -1.90
CA GLY A 91 -0.96 3.84 -2.54
C GLY A 91 -1.94 3.36 -3.60
N ASN A 92 -2.87 4.22 -3.94
CA ASN A 92 -3.74 4.11 -5.11
C ASN A 92 -3.95 5.51 -5.66
N TYR A 93 -3.85 5.68 -6.95
CA TYR A 93 -4.06 6.96 -7.61
C TYR A 93 -5.54 7.24 -7.85
N TYR A 94 -6.00 8.38 -7.35
CA TYR A 94 -7.33 8.92 -7.57
C TYR A 94 -7.22 10.37 -8.07
N PRO A 95 -7.42 10.63 -9.36
CA PRO A 95 -7.22 11.98 -9.92
C PRO A 95 -8.00 13.09 -9.20
N GLN A 96 -9.22 12.78 -8.71
CA GLN A 96 -10.05 13.73 -7.96
C GLN A 96 -9.48 14.11 -6.58
N ARG A 97 -8.60 13.28 -6.01
CA ARG A 97 -7.91 13.51 -4.73
C ARG A 97 -6.49 14.04 -4.93
N ASP A 98 -5.78 13.44 -5.87
CA ASP A 98 -4.34 13.59 -6.05
C ASP A 98 -3.98 14.67 -7.06
N GLY A 99 -4.97 15.13 -7.86
CA GLY A 99 -4.72 15.91 -9.06
C GLY A 99 -4.21 15.03 -10.21
N ARG A 100 -4.03 15.61 -11.38
CA ARG A 100 -3.51 14.90 -12.55
C ARG A 100 -2.01 14.63 -12.40
N ILE A 101 -1.62 13.36 -12.47
CA ILE A 101 -0.21 12.92 -12.51
C ILE A 101 0.06 12.42 -13.94
N GLY A 102 0.75 13.24 -14.75
CA GLY A 102 0.93 13.00 -16.19
C GLY A 102 1.51 11.62 -16.49
N ASP A 103 2.61 11.24 -15.86
CA ASP A 103 3.27 9.95 -16.12
C ASP A 103 2.33 8.75 -15.88
N ILE A 104 1.49 8.80 -14.84
CA ILE A 104 0.51 7.73 -14.54
C ILE A 104 -0.61 7.74 -15.59
N GLU A 105 -1.10 8.92 -15.98
CA GLU A 105 -2.13 9.03 -17.04
C GLU A 105 -1.61 8.56 -18.40
N ASP A 106 -0.32 8.70 -18.65
CA ASP A 106 0.38 8.28 -19.87
C ASP A 106 0.80 6.79 -19.82
N GLY A 107 0.41 6.04 -18.76
CA GLY A 107 0.52 4.59 -18.69
C GLY A 107 1.61 4.02 -17.77
N MET A 108 2.36 4.87 -17.06
CA MET A 108 3.26 4.36 -16.01
C MET A 108 2.45 3.75 -14.86
N THR A 109 2.88 2.60 -14.33
CA THR A 109 2.23 2.03 -13.16
C THR A 109 2.40 2.94 -11.94
N GLU A 110 1.39 2.99 -11.08
CA GLU A 110 1.39 3.85 -9.88
C GLU A 110 2.64 3.61 -9.02
N SER A 111 2.96 2.35 -8.73
CA SER A 111 4.11 2.04 -7.88
C SER A 111 5.47 2.25 -8.57
N ARG A 112 5.55 2.15 -9.90
CA ARG A 112 6.77 2.57 -10.63
C ARG A 112 6.98 4.08 -10.49
N TRP A 113 5.90 4.86 -10.61
CA TRP A 113 5.94 6.29 -10.38
C TRP A 113 6.39 6.61 -8.94
N VAL A 114 5.81 5.94 -7.92
CA VAL A 114 6.22 6.09 -6.52
C VAL A 114 7.70 5.76 -6.34
N ALA A 115 8.20 4.65 -6.90
CA ALA A 115 9.60 4.27 -6.86
C ALA A 115 10.53 5.37 -7.41
N ASN A 116 10.13 5.96 -8.54
CA ASN A 116 10.87 7.06 -9.17
C ASN A 116 10.89 8.32 -8.28
N GLN A 117 9.76 8.67 -7.64
CA GLN A 117 9.68 9.82 -6.73
C GLN A 117 10.53 9.62 -5.46
N LEU A 118 10.57 8.40 -4.94
CA LEU A 118 11.33 8.08 -3.71
C LEU A 118 12.81 7.79 -3.97
N GLY A 119 13.20 7.56 -5.23
CA GLY A 119 14.55 7.10 -5.57
C GLY A 119 14.90 5.74 -4.96
N ARG A 120 13.89 4.87 -4.75
CA ARG A 120 14.01 3.56 -4.09
C ARG A 120 13.11 2.53 -4.79
N SER A 121 13.59 1.29 -4.90
CA SER A 121 12.72 0.18 -5.30
C SER A 121 11.62 -0.01 -4.25
N VAL A 122 10.41 -0.29 -4.71
CA VAL A 122 9.26 -0.55 -3.83
C VAL A 122 8.62 -1.91 -4.12
N VAL A 123 7.92 -2.43 -3.12
CA VAL A 123 7.01 -3.57 -3.26
C VAL A 123 5.59 -3.05 -3.10
N LYS A 124 4.72 -3.32 -4.08
CA LYS A 124 3.28 -3.01 -4.02
C LYS A 124 2.56 -4.07 -3.22
N ALA A 125 1.85 -3.65 -2.16
CA ALA A 125 1.01 -4.53 -1.35
C ALA A 125 -0.03 -3.75 -0.56
N PHE A 126 -1.05 -4.43 -0.04
CA PHE A 126 -2.11 -3.90 0.84
C PHE A 126 -3.04 -2.85 0.22
N ASN A 127 -2.87 -2.51 -1.04
CA ASN A 127 -3.65 -1.48 -1.74
C ASN A 127 -5.02 -1.95 -2.21
N THR A 128 -5.21 -3.27 -2.35
CA THR A 128 -6.44 -3.87 -2.89
C THR A 128 -7.49 -4.15 -1.83
N GLU A 129 -7.16 -3.95 -0.55
CA GLU A 129 -8.05 -4.30 0.54
C GLU A 129 -8.47 -3.07 1.34
N ASN A 130 -9.74 -3.06 1.77
CA ASN A 130 -10.29 -2.04 2.64
C ASN A 130 -9.70 -2.13 4.05
N TYR A 131 -9.46 -0.98 4.69
CA TYR A 131 -8.82 -0.92 6.01
C TYR A 131 -9.58 -1.68 7.10
N LYS A 132 -10.92 -1.74 7.05
CA LYS A 132 -11.72 -2.51 8.01
C LYS A 132 -11.49 -4.00 7.84
N ARG A 133 -11.47 -4.48 6.59
CA ARG A 133 -11.19 -5.89 6.30
C ARG A 133 -9.76 -6.26 6.64
N LEU A 134 -8.78 -5.39 6.36
CA LEU A 134 -7.40 -5.56 6.83
C LEU A 134 -7.32 -5.68 8.36
N LEU A 135 -8.14 -4.93 9.08
CA LEU A 135 -8.18 -4.99 10.54
C LEU A 135 -8.80 -6.29 11.05
N GLU A 136 -9.92 -6.73 10.47
CA GLU A 136 -10.84 -7.70 11.09
C GLU A 136 -10.88 -9.07 10.40
N ARG A 137 -10.48 -9.16 9.11
CA ARG A 137 -10.71 -10.36 8.30
C ARG A 137 -9.52 -11.31 8.20
N GLY A 138 -8.41 -11.02 8.88
CA GLY A 138 -7.28 -11.94 8.97
C GLY A 138 -7.72 -13.30 9.57
N ARG A 139 -7.30 -14.41 8.94
CA ARG A 139 -7.63 -15.78 9.36
C ARG A 139 -6.35 -16.63 9.46
N PRO A 140 -6.33 -17.69 10.26
CA PRO A 140 -5.21 -18.62 10.29
C PRO A 140 -4.93 -19.25 8.91
N LYS A 141 -3.68 -19.59 8.67
CA LYS A 141 -3.27 -20.27 7.43
C LYS A 141 -4.04 -21.57 7.24
N GLY A 142 -4.48 -21.83 5.99
CA GLY A 142 -5.26 -23.00 5.64
C GLY A 142 -6.76 -22.90 5.92
N THR A 143 -7.25 -21.75 6.42
CA THR A 143 -8.69 -21.52 6.57
C THR A 143 -9.36 -21.46 5.18
N PRO A 144 -10.42 -22.23 4.91
CA PRO A 144 -11.14 -22.14 3.65
C PRO A 144 -11.67 -20.72 3.40
N GLY A 145 -11.46 -20.21 2.18
CA GLY A 145 -11.88 -18.86 1.80
C GLY A 145 -11.08 -17.73 2.47
N ARG A 146 -9.87 -18.02 2.98
CA ARG A 146 -8.94 -16.98 3.47
C ARG A 146 -8.69 -15.97 2.35
N ILE A 147 -8.86 -14.69 2.66
CA ILE A 147 -8.67 -13.60 1.68
C ILE A 147 -7.21 -13.59 1.24
N ALA A 148 -6.99 -13.41 -0.05
CA ALA A 148 -5.67 -13.30 -0.64
C ALA A 148 -5.36 -11.86 -1.05
N LEU A 149 -4.10 -11.45 -0.86
CA LEU A 149 -3.60 -10.14 -1.24
C LEU A 149 -2.46 -10.28 -2.26
N PRO A 150 -2.47 -9.50 -3.35
CA PRO A 150 -1.40 -9.53 -4.34
C PRO A 150 -0.19 -8.76 -3.83
N VAL A 151 1.00 -9.20 -4.26
CA VAL A 151 2.29 -8.58 -3.95
C VAL A 151 3.10 -8.50 -5.23
N ALA A 152 3.51 -7.30 -5.65
CA ALA A 152 4.34 -7.08 -6.83
C ALA A 152 5.63 -6.34 -6.49
N GLY A 153 6.73 -6.68 -7.14
CA GLY A 153 8.02 -6.01 -6.93
C GLY A 153 9.15 -6.70 -7.67
N ASP A 154 10.17 -5.94 -8.02
CA ASP A 154 11.31 -6.45 -8.81
C ASP A 154 12.33 -7.21 -7.94
N ASP A 155 12.53 -6.78 -6.69
CA ASP A 155 13.43 -7.45 -5.75
C ASP A 155 12.73 -8.65 -5.10
N GLN A 156 13.14 -9.86 -5.47
CA GLN A 156 12.56 -11.11 -4.97
C GLN A 156 12.72 -11.27 -3.45
N ARG A 157 13.84 -10.81 -2.86
CA ARG A 157 14.04 -10.87 -1.41
C ARG A 157 13.06 -9.93 -0.70
N ALA A 158 12.93 -8.70 -1.16
CA ALA A 158 11.98 -7.74 -0.61
C ALA A 158 10.54 -8.25 -0.73
N LYS A 159 10.17 -8.78 -1.90
CA LYS A 159 8.85 -9.36 -2.15
C LYS A 159 8.55 -10.52 -1.18
N GLN A 160 9.51 -11.42 -0.94
CA GLN A 160 9.34 -12.52 0.02
C GLN A 160 9.17 -12.02 1.46
N VAL A 161 9.83 -10.93 1.86
CA VAL A 161 9.61 -10.31 3.18
C VAL A 161 8.17 -9.83 3.30
N VAL A 162 7.66 -9.12 2.29
CA VAL A 162 6.28 -8.60 2.30
C VAL A 162 5.25 -9.73 2.25
N MET A 163 5.47 -10.76 1.46
CA MET A 163 4.58 -11.93 1.42
C MET A 163 4.47 -12.63 2.77
N ARG A 164 5.57 -12.73 3.54
CA ARG A 164 5.51 -13.25 4.92
C ARG A 164 4.66 -12.36 5.82
N LEU A 165 4.80 -11.04 5.73
CA LEU A 165 3.97 -10.11 6.51
C LEU A 165 2.48 -10.22 6.14
N VAL A 166 2.15 -10.41 4.87
CA VAL A 166 0.77 -10.68 4.42
C VAL A 166 0.24 -11.96 5.09
N ASP A 167 1.03 -13.04 5.11
CA ASP A 167 0.65 -14.30 5.77
C ASP A 167 0.48 -14.13 7.29
N GLU A 168 1.40 -13.42 7.97
CA GLU A 168 1.34 -13.11 9.40
C GLU A 168 0.09 -12.28 9.77
N LEU A 169 -0.31 -11.36 8.88
CA LEU A 169 -1.55 -10.59 9.04
C LEU A 169 -2.83 -11.43 8.84
N GLY A 170 -2.71 -12.67 8.40
CA GLY A 170 -3.83 -13.57 8.23
C GLY A 170 -4.41 -13.59 6.81
N PHE A 171 -3.66 -13.21 5.80
CA PHE A 171 -4.06 -13.19 4.39
C PHE A 171 -3.14 -14.11 3.56
N ASP A 172 -3.66 -14.67 2.46
CA ASP A 172 -2.84 -15.48 1.56
C ASP A 172 -2.06 -14.58 0.60
N PRO A 173 -0.72 -14.58 0.62
CA PRO A 173 0.04 -13.79 -0.34
C PRO A 173 -0.01 -14.43 -1.74
N VAL A 174 -0.23 -13.61 -2.76
CA VAL A 174 -0.14 -14.02 -4.17
C VAL A 174 0.89 -13.17 -4.88
N ASP A 175 1.89 -13.81 -5.45
CA ASP A 175 2.90 -13.12 -6.28
C ASP A 175 2.25 -12.63 -7.58
N ASP A 176 2.29 -11.31 -7.82
CA ASP A 176 1.76 -10.64 -9.01
C ASP A 176 2.88 -10.14 -9.95
N GLY A 177 4.08 -10.70 -9.83
CA GLY A 177 5.19 -10.37 -10.73
C GLY A 177 6.04 -9.17 -10.32
N GLY A 178 6.55 -8.44 -11.31
CA GLY A 178 7.38 -7.24 -11.13
C GLY A 178 6.56 -6.01 -10.77
N ILE A 179 7.26 -4.90 -10.49
CA ILE A 179 6.57 -3.67 -10.11
C ILE A 179 5.73 -3.09 -11.27
N ASP A 180 6.14 -3.33 -12.51
CA ASP A 180 5.38 -2.91 -13.69
C ASP A 180 4.15 -3.78 -13.93
N ASP A 181 4.06 -4.96 -13.34
CA ASP A 181 2.87 -5.81 -13.32
C ASP A 181 1.81 -5.32 -12.34
N SER A 182 2.18 -4.45 -11.38
CA SER A 182 1.31 -3.96 -10.31
C SER A 182 0.09 -3.17 -10.79
N TRP A 183 0.02 -2.80 -12.08
CA TRP A 183 -1.18 -2.20 -12.64
C TRP A 183 -2.41 -3.09 -12.48
N ARG A 184 -2.23 -4.44 -12.40
CA ARG A 184 -3.32 -5.38 -12.18
C ARG A 184 -3.99 -5.23 -10.82
N GLN A 185 -3.32 -4.56 -9.87
CA GLN A 185 -3.81 -4.30 -8.51
C GLN A 185 -4.46 -2.92 -8.36
N GLN A 186 -4.39 -2.07 -9.38
CA GLN A 186 -4.84 -0.69 -9.32
C GLN A 186 -6.37 -0.57 -9.33
N PRO A 187 -6.94 0.54 -8.87
CA PRO A 187 -8.36 0.82 -8.95
C PRO A 187 -8.90 0.67 -10.38
N GLY A 188 -10.11 0.12 -10.50
CA GLY A 188 -10.73 -0.18 -11.80
C GLY A 188 -10.45 -1.57 -12.37
N THR A 189 -9.58 -2.35 -11.72
CA THR A 189 -9.32 -3.76 -12.09
C THR A 189 -10.23 -4.73 -11.34
N PRO A 190 -10.38 -5.99 -11.80
CA PRO A 190 -11.16 -7.00 -11.11
C PRO A 190 -10.60 -7.42 -9.74
N VAL A 191 -9.37 -7.04 -9.44
CA VAL A 191 -8.66 -7.36 -8.20
C VAL A 191 -8.99 -6.38 -7.08
N TYR A 192 -9.30 -5.13 -7.45
CA TYR A 192 -9.39 -4.03 -6.51
C TYR A 192 -10.69 -4.06 -5.68
N ASP A 193 -10.54 -3.97 -4.34
CA ASP A 193 -11.63 -3.88 -3.33
C ASP A 193 -12.64 -5.03 -3.39
N VAL A 194 -12.17 -6.26 -3.69
CA VAL A 194 -13.00 -7.46 -3.76
C VAL A 194 -12.36 -8.62 -3.00
N ASP A 195 -13.07 -9.16 -2.00
CA ASP A 195 -12.65 -10.36 -1.26
C ASP A 195 -12.56 -11.58 -2.20
N ARG A 196 -11.36 -12.16 -2.29
CA ARG A 196 -11.10 -13.39 -3.07
C ARG A 196 -10.14 -14.28 -2.31
N ASP A 197 -10.31 -15.59 -2.45
CA ASP A 197 -9.28 -16.55 -2.07
C ASP A 197 -8.11 -16.54 -3.09
N ALA A 198 -7.04 -17.24 -2.81
CA ALA A 198 -5.86 -17.25 -3.65
C ALA A 198 -6.13 -17.72 -5.10
N ALA A 199 -7.04 -18.67 -5.29
CA ALA A 199 -7.40 -19.13 -6.63
C ALA A 199 -8.22 -18.08 -7.39
N GLY A 200 -9.20 -17.47 -6.73
CA GLY A 200 -10.01 -16.40 -7.27
C GLY A 200 -9.17 -15.15 -7.59
N LEU A 201 -8.22 -14.81 -6.73
CA LEU A 201 -7.31 -13.69 -6.97
C LEU A 201 -6.43 -13.91 -8.20
N ARG A 202 -5.81 -15.10 -8.35
CA ARG A 202 -5.01 -15.42 -9.55
C ARG A 202 -5.82 -15.31 -10.85
N ARG A 203 -7.09 -15.79 -10.85
CA ARG A 203 -7.96 -15.61 -12.00
C ARG A 203 -8.23 -14.14 -12.29
N ALA A 204 -8.57 -13.34 -11.27
CA ALA A 204 -8.84 -11.92 -11.43
C ALA A 204 -7.63 -11.13 -11.95
N LEU A 205 -6.40 -11.48 -11.51
CA LEU A 205 -5.15 -10.91 -12.03
C LEU A 205 -4.98 -11.22 -13.52
N THR A 206 -5.33 -12.44 -13.96
CA THR A 206 -5.28 -12.81 -15.38
C THR A 206 -6.35 -12.13 -16.22
N GLU A 207 -7.52 -11.82 -15.63
CA GLU A 207 -8.64 -11.16 -16.28
C GLU A 207 -8.51 -9.62 -16.31
N ALA A 208 -7.51 -9.08 -15.62
CA ALA A 208 -7.26 -7.63 -15.60
C ALA A 208 -6.89 -7.13 -17.01
N SER A 209 -7.39 -5.95 -17.37
CA SER A 209 -7.13 -5.28 -18.65
C SER A 209 -6.70 -3.84 -18.39
N PRO A 210 -5.54 -3.42 -18.93
CA PRO A 210 -5.02 -2.07 -18.71
C PRO A 210 -5.92 -0.98 -19.31
N GLU A 211 -6.72 -1.28 -20.34
CA GLU A 211 -7.63 -0.34 -20.99
C GLU A 211 -8.77 0.11 -20.05
N ARG A 212 -9.12 -0.70 -19.05
CA ARG A 212 -10.17 -0.36 -18.07
C ARG A 212 -9.78 0.73 -17.09
N GLN A 213 -8.51 1.00 -16.90
CA GLN A 213 -8.06 2.02 -15.95
C GLN A 213 -8.39 3.44 -16.39
N PRO A 214 -8.10 3.87 -17.64
CA PRO A 214 -8.55 5.17 -18.14
C PRO A 214 -10.08 5.35 -18.09
N GLU A 215 -10.83 4.30 -18.44
CA GLU A 215 -12.29 4.31 -18.35
C GLU A 215 -12.78 4.52 -16.93
N TRP A 216 -12.21 3.79 -15.96
CA TRP A 216 -12.53 3.93 -14.55
C TRP A 216 -12.19 5.34 -14.04
N ARG A 217 -10.99 5.87 -14.35
CA ARG A 217 -10.59 7.24 -13.98
C ARG A 217 -11.55 8.29 -14.54
N ALA A 218 -12.02 8.10 -15.76
CA ALA A 218 -13.02 8.99 -16.38
C ALA A 218 -14.35 8.96 -15.63
N THR A 219 -14.78 7.80 -15.08
CA THR A 219 -16.01 7.70 -14.28
C THR A 219 -15.91 8.40 -12.94
N VAL A 220 -14.80 8.26 -12.24
CA VAL A 220 -14.60 8.89 -10.91
C VAL A 220 -14.30 10.38 -10.97
N ASN A 221 -13.86 10.88 -12.13
CA ASN A 221 -13.65 12.32 -12.37
C ASN A 221 -14.92 13.10 -12.75
N ARG A 222 -16.06 12.41 -12.94
CA ARG A 222 -17.33 13.13 -13.23
C ARG A 222 -17.76 13.94 -12.00
N PRO A 223 -18.16 15.21 -12.20
CA PRO A 223 -18.76 15.99 -11.12
C PRO A 223 -19.97 15.25 -10.54
N LEU A 224 -20.14 15.27 -9.22
CA LEU A 224 -21.25 14.62 -8.51
C LEU A 224 -22.66 15.00 -9.00
N ASN A 225 -22.78 16.04 -9.84
CA ASN A 225 -24.04 16.54 -10.40
C ASN A 225 -24.35 16.06 -11.82
N SER A 226 -23.56 15.21 -12.44
CA SER A 226 -23.96 14.59 -13.70
C SER A 226 -24.91 13.42 -13.41
N ALA A 227 -26.20 13.62 -13.63
CA ALA A 227 -27.25 12.61 -13.49
C ALA A 227 -26.82 11.27 -14.10
N ARG A 228 -27.01 10.16 -13.37
CA ARG A 228 -26.93 8.82 -13.95
C ARG A 228 -27.94 8.77 -15.12
N PRO A 229 -27.56 8.34 -16.31
CA PRO A 229 -28.53 8.00 -17.32
C PRO A 229 -29.41 6.86 -16.78
N ALA A 230 -30.72 7.01 -16.96
CA ALA A 230 -31.76 6.07 -16.56
C ALA A 230 -31.61 4.71 -17.22
#